data_1ffa54be07ebad5358e5f942e68b4f3d
#
_entry.id   1ffa54be07ebad5358e5f942e68b4f3d
#
_cell.length_a   1.000
_cell.length_b   1.000
_cell.length_c   1.000
_cell.angle_alpha   90.00
_cell.angle_beta   90.00
_cell.angle_gamma   90.00
#
_symmetry.space_group_name_H-M   'P 1'
#
loop_
_entity.id
_entity.type
_entity.pdbx_description
1 polymer ?
#
loop_
_entity_poly.entity_id
_entity_poly.type
_entity_poly.pdbx_seq_one_letter_code
_entity_poly.pdbx_strand_id
1 'polypeptide(L)'
;EVPELAALLIGKISRGSELGIRVQLDPGTHLDKEGNMSYGQALVTIVGNLLENAMEALDHYDEENKQITVGIYGGESDILVTVFDNGPGIPEDIREKIFEEGFSTKGTGRGIGLATLRKITRSYGGDITVDSEEGSGTYFYANIRKEG
;
A
#
# COMPACT_ATOMS: atom_id res chain seq x y z
N GLU A 1 4.29 17.47 -6.28
CA GLU A 1 3.19 16.67 -6.77
C GLU A 1 3.65 15.66 -7.80
N VAL A 2 3.08 14.46 -7.77
CA VAL A 2 3.50 13.37 -8.65
C VAL A 2 2.30 13.01 -9.54
N PRO A 3 2.31 13.48 -10.80
CA PRO A 3 1.16 13.23 -11.67
C PRO A 3 0.84 11.75 -11.87
N GLU A 4 1.86 10.92 -11.98
CA GLU A 4 1.65 9.49 -12.14
C GLU A 4 0.95 8.89 -10.94
N LEU A 5 1.26 9.39 -9.77
CA LEU A 5 0.62 8.91 -8.55
C LEU A 5 -0.85 9.31 -8.52
N ALA A 6 -1.15 10.55 -8.92
CA ALA A 6 -2.53 10.99 -8.98
C ALA A 6 -3.34 10.14 -9.97
N ALA A 7 -2.76 9.86 -11.12
CA ALA A 7 -3.43 9.04 -12.12
C ALA A 7 -3.66 7.62 -11.60
N LEU A 8 -2.67 7.08 -10.91
CA LEU A 8 -2.80 5.75 -10.32
C LEU A 8 -3.95 5.70 -9.33
N LEU A 9 -4.02 6.71 -8.44
CA LEU A 9 -5.05 6.72 -7.42
C LEU A 9 -6.44 6.85 -8.03
N ILE A 10 -6.58 7.69 -9.04
CA ILE A 10 -7.86 7.83 -9.72
C ILE A 10 -8.29 6.49 -10.33
N GLY A 11 -7.36 5.81 -10.98
CA GLY A 11 -7.64 4.52 -11.57
C GLY A 11 -8.03 3.48 -10.53
N LYS A 12 -7.35 3.48 -9.38
CA LYS A 12 -7.66 2.51 -8.34
C LYS A 12 -9.01 2.80 -7.68
N ILE A 13 -9.34 4.06 -7.50
CA ILE A 13 -10.65 4.42 -6.95
C ILE A 13 -11.76 3.92 -7.89
N SER A 14 -11.57 4.14 -9.18
CA SER A 14 -12.54 3.70 -10.17
C SER A 14 -12.64 2.18 -10.21
N ARG A 15 -11.51 1.50 -10.18
CA ARG A 15 -11.49 0.05 -10.19
C ARG A 15 -12.16 -0.51 -8.94
N GLY A 16 -11.89 0.11 -7.80
CA GLY A 16 -12.51 -0.32 -6.57
C GLY A 16 -14.03 -0.21 -6.64
N SER A 17 -14.50 0.89 -7.20
CA SER A 17 -15.94 1.10 -7.34
C SER A 17 -16.57 -0.03 -8.14
N GLU A 18 -15.91 -0.49 -9.20
CA GLU A 18 -16.41 -1.60 -9.99
C GLU A 18 -16.49 -2.89 -9.19
N LEU A 19 -15.59 -3.05 -8.24
CA LEU A 19 -15.52 -4.25 -7.40
C LEU A 19 -16.33 -4.14 -6.11
N GLY A 20 -17.01 -3.02 -5.91
CA GLY A 20 -17.75 -2.81 -4.68
C GLY A 20 -16.88 -2.42 -3.50
N ILE A 21 -15.72 -1.85 -3.77
CA ILE A 21 -14.77 -1.45 -2.75
C ILE A 21 -14.62 0.06 -2.80
N ARG A 22 -14.77 0.71 -1.66
CA ARG A 22 -14.56 2.15 -1.58
C ARG A 22 -13.09 2.41 -1.29
N VAL A 23 -12.41 3.01 -2.25
CA VAL A 23 -11.02 3.42 -2.08
C VAL A 23 -11.02 4.91 -1.83
N GLN A 24 -10.41 5.34 -0.75
CA GLN A 24 -10.42 6.75 -0.37
C GLN A 24 -9.07 7.16 0.18
N LEU A 25 -8.80 8.45 0.07
CA LEU A 25 -7.58 9.02 0.63
C LEU A 25 -7.85 9.52 2.04
N ASP A 26 -6.90 9.30 2.92
CA ASP A 26 -6.96 9.90 4.23
C ASP A 26 -6.93 11.42 4.08
N PRO A 27 -7.77 12.15 4.83
CA PRO A 27 -7.81 13.61 4.68
C PRO A 27 -6.50 14.30 5.02
N GLY A 28 -5.63 13.68 5.80
CA GLY A 28 -4.34 14.26 6.12
C GLY A 28 -3.28 14.06 5.08
N THR A 29 -3.63 13.40 3.97
CA THR A 29 -2.66 13.12 2.91
C THR A 29 -2.08 14.41 2.36
N HIS A 30 -0.76 14.45 2.28
CA HIS A 30 -0.08 15.60 1.69
C HIS A 30 1.28 15.18 1.21
N LEU A 31 1.77 15.87 0.21
CA LEU A 31 3.09 15.60 -0.34
C LEU A 31 3.66 16.94 -0.81
N ASP A 32 4.80 17.29 -0.25
CA ASP A 32 5.43 18.56 -0.60
C ASP A 32 5.81 18.57 -2.07
N LYS A 33 5.69 19.73 -2.66
CA LYS A 33 6.03 19.89 -4.07
C LYS A 33 7.50 20.01 -4.33
N GLU A 34 8.24 20.26 -3.29
CA GLU A 34 9.64 20.57 -3.49
C GLU A 34 10.47 19.36 -3.72
N GLY A 35 11.58 19.61 -4.33
CA GLY A 35 12.66 18.71 -4.35
C GLY A 35 12.68 17.77 -5.50
N ASN A 36 13.60 16.90 -5.40
CA ASN A 36 13.90 15.93 -6.41
C ASN A 36 12.83 14.87 -6.45
N MET A 37 12.30 14.62 -7.61
CA MET A 37 11.25 13.62 -7.79
C MET A 37 11.81 12.23 -8.03
N SER A 38 13.05 11.99 -7.65
CA SER A 38 13.67 10.70 -7.85
C SER A 38 12.92 9.57 -7.13
N TYR A 39 12.18 9.90 -6.09
CA TYR A 39 11.40 8.89 -5.37
C TYR A 39 10.00 8.70 -5.95
N GLY A 40 9.64 9.49 -6.97
CA GLY A 40 8.27 9.42 -7.50
C GLY A 40 7.92 8.06 -8.04
N GLN A 41 8.83 7.44 -8.77
CA GLN A 41 8.58 6.12 -9.32
C GLN A 41 8.43 5.08 -8.20
N ALA A 42 9.24 5.21 -7.17
CA ALA A 42 9.14 4.30 -6.03
C ALA A 42 7.78 4.44 -5.36
N LEU A 43 7.29 5.66 -5.19
CA LEU A 43 5.98 5.88 -4.59
C LEU A 43 4.88 5.23 -5.42
N VAL A 44 4.93 5.39 -6.73
CA VAL A 44 3.92 4.79 -7.60
C VAL A 44 3.94 3.27 -7.44
N THR A 45 5.12 2.69 -7.41
CA THR A 45 5.24 1.24 -7.27
C THR A 45 4.72 0.77 -5.92
N ILE A 46 5.10 1.45 -4.85
CA ILE A 46 4.71 1.06 -3.50
C ILE A 46 3.19 1.17 -3.34
N VAL A 47 2.65 2.33 -3.67
CA VAL A 47 1.21 2.57 -3.49
C VAL A 47 0.40 1.62 -4.36
N GLY A 48 0.80 1.45 -5.62
CA GLY A 48 0.06 0.60 -6.53
C GLY A 48 0.00 -0.84 -6.06
N ASN A 49 1.12 -1.36 -5.57
CA ASN A 49 1.17 -2.76 -5.17
C ASN A 49 0.50 -2.99 -3.82
N LEU A 50 0.60 -2.04 -2.91
CA LEU A 50 -0.13 -2.18 -1.65
C LEU A 50 -1.64 -2.11 -1.88
N LEU A 51 -2.09 -1.26 -2.81
CA LEU A 51 -3.49 -1.21 -3.15
C LEU A 51 -3.97 -2.51 -3.79
N GLU A 52 -3.16 -3.10 -4.66
CA GLU A 52 -3.51 -4.39 -5.25
C GLU A 52 -3.67 -5.46 -4.18
N ASN A 53 -2.75 -5.50 -3.23
CA ASN A 53 -2.86 -6.45 -2.13
C ASN A 53 -4.14 -6.26 -1.35
N ALA A 54 -4.49 -5.01 -1.07
CA ALA A 54 -5.69 -4.72 -0.30
C ALA A 54 -6.93 -5.13 -1.08
N MET A 55 -6.94 -4.86 -2.37
CA MET A 55 -8.07 -5.24 -3.21
C MET A 55 -8.24 -6.75 -3.27
N GLU A 56 -7.13 -7.47 -3.37
CA GLU A 56 -7.20 -8.92 -3.39
C GLU A 56 -7.72 -9.48 -2.08
N ALA A 57 -7.30 -8.88 -0.97
CA ALA A 57 -7.79 -9.32 0.33
C ALA A 57 -9.29 -9.14 0.45
N LEU A 58 -9.82 -8.06 -0.09
CA LEU A 58 -11.24 -7.77 -0.01
C LEU A 58 -12.05 -8.50 -1.08
N ASP A 59 -11.43 -8.86 -2.18
CA ASP A 59 -12.14 -9.48 -3.28
C ASP A 59 -12.76 -10.80 -2.89
N HIS A 60 -12.10 -11.53 -2.03
CA HIS A 60 -12.58 -12.83 -1.59
C HIS A 60 -13.26 -12.78 -0.23
N TYR A 61 -13.46 -11.60 0.29
CA TYR A 61 -14.05 -11.40 1.60
C TYR A 61 -15.55 -11.16 1.43
N ASP A 62 -16.36 -11.96 2.08
CA ASP A 62 -17.79 -11.90 1.89
C ASP A 62 -18.44 -10.98 2.92
N GLU A 63 -18.22 -9.69 2.75
CA GLU A 63 -18.75 -8.67 3.65
C GLU A 63 -19.21 -7.47 2.86
N GLU A 64 -20.05 -6.68 3.50
CA GLU A 64 -20.46 -5.41 2.92
C GLU A 64 -19.55 -4.31 3.42
N ASN A 65 -19.62 -3.16 2.78
CA ASN A 65 -18.88 -1.97 3.17
C ASN A 65 -17.38 -2.16 3.13
N LYS A 66 -16.90 -2.77 2.06
CA LYS A 66 -15.47 -2.95 1.87
C LYS A 66 -14.82 -1.59 1.63
N GLN A 67 -13.74 -1.33 2.35
CA GLN A 67 -13.08 -0.03 2.28
C GLN A 67 -11.57 -0.18 2.31
N ILE A 68 -10.92 0.68 1.54
CA ILE A 68 -9.47 0.83 1.57
C ILE A 68 -9.18 2.31 1.77
N THR A 69 -8.31 2.62 2.70
CA THR A 69 -7.90 4.00 2.94
C THR A 69 -6.40 4.13 2.72
N VAL A 70 -6.03 5.09 1.89
CA VAL A 70 -4.64 5.34 1.54
C VAL A 70 -4.23 6.66 2.17
N GLY A 71 -3.09 6.66 2.85
CA GLY A 71 -2.51 7.88 3.37
C GLY A 71 -1.11 8.06 2.83
N ILE A 72 -0.75 9.29 2.49
CA ILE A 72 0.59 9.62 2.04
C ILE A 72 0.98 10.89 2.77
N TYR A 73 2.04 10.81 3.56
CA TYR A 73 2.44 11.91 4.43
C TYR A 73 3.89 12.24 4.19
N GLY A 74 4.13 13.37 3.55
CA GLY A 74 5.48 13.81 3.27
C GLY A 74 6.05 14.63 4.39
N GLY A 75 7.13 14.15 4.98
CA GLY A 75 7.86 14.91 5.99
C GLY A 75 9.06 15.58 5.38
N GLU A 76 9.89 16.16 6.24
CA GLU A 76 11.09 16.83 5.76
C GLU A 76 12.08 15.86 5.14
N SER A 77 12.25 14.73 5.77
CA SER A 77 13.28 13.80 5.35
C SER A 77 12.74 12.45 4.87
N ASP A 78 11.46 12.19 5.07
CA ASP A 78 10.92 10.91 4.64
C ASP A 78 9.45 11.04 4.25
N ILE A 79 8.95 9.99 3.63
CA ILE A 79 7.56 9.90 3.21
C ILE A 79 6.99 8.61 3.76
N LEU A 80 5.84 8.72 4.41
CA LEU A 80 5.14 7.56 4.94
C LEU A 80 3.91 7.29 4.09
N VAL A 81 3.75 6.03 3.69
CA VAL A 81 2.58 5.57 2.97
C VAL A 81 1.86 4.57 3.87
N THR A 82 0.56 4.75 4.02
CA THR A 82 -0.25 3.78 4.74
C THR A 82 -1.36 3.29 3.84
N VAL A 83 -1.66 2.00 3.92
CA VAL A 83 -2.79 1.42 3.20
C VAL A 83 -3.51 0.53 4.17
N PHE A 84 -4.75 0.89 4.47
CA PHE A 84 -5.60 0.14 5.36
C PHE A 84 -6.73 -0.50 4.58
N ASP A 85 -7.00 -1.79 4.84
CA ASP A 85 -8.22 -2.41 4.35
C ASP A 85 -8.99 -2.99 5.53
N ASN A 86 -10.31 -2.98 5.42
CA ASN A 86 -11.15 -3.55 6.47
C ASN A 86 -11.52 -5.00 6.17
N GLY A 87 -10.58 -5.74 5.64
CA GLY A 87 -10.77 -7.13 5.29
C GLY A 87 -10.59 -8.07 6.47
N PRO A 88 -10.29 -9.32 6.19
CA PRO A 88 -10.26 -10.34 7.25
C PRO A 88 -9.06 -10.26 8.17
N GLY A 89 -8.05 -9.48 7.81
CA GLY A 89 -6.84 -9.44 8.60
C GLY A 89 -5.90 -10.57 8.24
N ILE A 90 -4.73 -10.56 8.86
CA ILE A 90 -3.71 -11.56 8.62
C ILE A 90 -3.42 -12.27 9.93
N PRO A 91 -3.49 -13.60 9.96
CA PRO A 91 -3.19 -14.32 11.19
C PRO A 91 -1.80 -14.00 11.71
N GLU A 92 -1.67 -13.93 13.00
CA GLU A 92 -0.42 -13.52 13.62
C GLU A 92 0.74 -14.42 13.25
N ASP A 93 0.46 -15.71 13.12
CA ASP A 93 1.53 -16.68 12.87
C ASP A 93 2.13 -16.57 11.47
N ILE A 94 1.48 -15.86 10.55
CA ILE A 94 2.06 -15.71 9.22
C ILE A 94 2.45 -14.27 8.90
N ARG A 95 2.30 -13.33 9.83
CA ARG A 95 2.54 -11.92 9.53
C ARG A 95 3.96 -11.65 9.08
N GLU A 96 4.94 -12.28 9.72
CA GLU A 96 6.31 -12.09 9.28
C GLU A 96 6.61 -12.83 7.99
N LYS A 97 5.91 -13.92 7.76
CA LYS A 97 6.17 -14.75 6.58
C LYS A 97 5.69 -14.09 5.29
N ILE A 98 4.76 -13.16 5.38
CA ILE A 98 4.23 -12.55 4.15
C ILE A 98 5.30 -11.75 3.41
N PHE A 99 6.39 -11.39 4.08
CA PHE A 99 7.48 -10.68 3.44
C PHE A 99 8.57 -11.60 2.91
N GLU A 100 8.42 -12.91 3.06
CA GLU A 100 9.41 -13.84 2.56
C GLU A 100 9.25 -14.02 1.06
N GLU A 101 10.38 -14.21 0.41
CA GLU A 101 10.38 -14.43 -1.02
C GLU A 101 9.59 -15.69 -1.34
N GLY A 102 8.75 -15.61 -2.35
CA GLY A 102 7.97 -16.74 -2.75
C GLY A 102 6.69 -16.95 -1.97
N PHE A 103 6.51 -16.21 -0.89
CA PHE A 103 5.27 -16.33 -0.14
C PHE A 103 4.10 -15.79 -0.97
N SER A 104 3.04 -16.55 -1.07
CA SER A 104 1.85 -16.11 -1.76
C SER A 104 0.70 -17.00 -1.37
N THR A 105 -0.41 -16.39 -0.98
CA THR A 105 -1.63 -17.14 -0.73
C THR A 105 -2.50 -17.20 -1.97
N LYS A 106 -2.15 -16.45 -3.00
CA LYS A 106 -2.97 -16.37 -4.19
C LYS A 106 -2.40 -17.11 -5.37
N GLY A 107 -1.17 -17.44 -5.37
CA GLY A 107 -0.59 -18.25 -6.41
C GLY A 107 -0.37 -17.60 -7.76
N THR A 108 -0.79 -16.40 -7.99
CA THR A 108 -0.56 -15.75 -9.27
C THR A 108 0.25 -14.51 -9.07
N GLY A 109 1.19 -14.32 -9.95
CA GLY A 109 2.03 -13.15 -9.87
C GLY A 109 1.36 -11.96 -10.49
N ARG A 110 0.74 -11.18 -9.68
CA ARG A 110 0.20 -9.91 -10.10
C ARG A 110 0.98 -8.84 -9.41
N GLY A 111 1.56 -7.96 -10.20
CA GLY A 111 2.42 -6.97 -9.65
C GLY A 111 3.60 -7.63 -8.97
N ILE A 112 4.21 -6.94 -8.07
CA ILE A 112 5.38 -7.47 -7.36
C ILE A 112 4.97 -7.86 -5.95
N GLY A 113 5.68 -8.83 -5.39
CA GLY A 113 5.36 -9.33 -4.07
C GLY A 113 5.85 -8.42 -2.97
N LEU A 114 5.44 -8.74 -1.76
CA LEU A 114 5.81 -7.95 -0.60
C LEU A 114 7.31 -8.01 -0.33
N ALA A 115 7.95 -9.15 -0.63
CA ALA A 115 9.40 -9.24 -0.47
C ALA A 115 10.10 -8.20 -1.34
N THR A 116 9.64 -8.04 -2.57
CA THR A 116 10.23 -7.07 -3.47
C THR A 116 9.94 -5.64 -2.99
N LEU A 117 8.72 -5.39 -2.52
CA LEU A 117 8.41 -4.08 -1.97
C LEU A 117 9.32 -3.75 -0.78
N ARG A 118 9.59 -4.73 0.06
CA ARG A 118 10.49 -4.51 1.18
C ARG A 118 11.89 -4.14 0.71
N LYS A 119 12.36 -4.82 -0.34
CA LYS A 119 13.67 -4.48 -0.90
C LYS A 119 13.69 -3.07 -1.43
N ILE A 120 12.61 -2.66 -2.09
CA ILE A 120 12.53 -1.30 -2.63
C ILE A 120 12.55 -0.27 -1.50
N THR A 121 11.71 -0.46 -0.48
CA THR A 121 11.67 0.50 0.62
C THR A 121 13.01 0.58 1.32
N ARG A 122 13.66 -0.56 1.53
CA ARG A 122 14.95 -0.57 2.20
C ARG A 122 16.04 0.08 1.36
N SER A 123 15.94 -0.04 0.04
CA SER A 123 16.92 0.62 -0.82
C SER A 123 16.81 2.14 -0.75
N TYR A 124 15.67 2.66 -0.28
CA TYR A 124 15.48 4.08 -0.06
C TYR A 124 15.64 4.47 1.40
N GLY A 125 16.20 3.57 2.19
CA GLY A 125 16.50 3.88 3.58
C GLY A 125 15.32 3.71 4.53
N GLY A 126 14.25 3.12 4.07
CA GLY A 126 13.08 2.91 4.90
C GLY A 126 12.76 1.44 5.08
N ASP A 127 11.50 1.15 5.30
CA ASP A 127 11.07 -0.22 5.48
C ASP A 127 9.56 -0.31 5.26
N ILE A 128 9.07 -1.53 5.24
CA ILE A 128 7.64 -1.79 5.16
C ILE A 128 7.28 -2.74 6.29
N THR A 129 6.20 -2.42 6.99
CA THR A 129 5.74 -3.22 8.12
C THR A 129 4.24 -3.41 8.01
N VAL A 130 3.73 -4.35 8.78
CA VAL A 130 2.31 -4.67 8.77
C VAL A 130 1.79 -4.69 10.20
N ASP A 131 0.55 -4.21 10.36
CA ASP A 131 -0.17 -4.30 11.61
C ASP A 131 -1.55 -4.79 11.27
N SER A 132 -1.98 -5.89 11.88
CA SER A 132 -3.21 -6.52 11.49
C SER A 132 -3.84 -7.19 12.69
N GLU A 133 -5.18 -7.27 12.64
CA GLU A 133 -5.94 -7.97 13.65
C GLU A 133 -6.98 -8.79 12.92
N GLU A 134 -7.02 -10.07 13.22
CA GLU A 134 -7.97 -10.94 12.55
C GLU A 134 -9.39 -10.44 12.79
N GLY A 135 -10.14 -10.33 11.70
CA GLY A 135 -11.50 -9.84 11.76
C GLY A 135 -11.65 -8.33 11.73
N SER A 136 -10.55 -7.60 11.79
CA SER A 136 -10.61 -6.14 11.87
C SER A 136 -9.93 -5.42 10.73
N GLY A 137 -9.05 -6.11 10.01
CA GLY A 137 -8.40 -5.49 8.87
C GLY A 137 -6.89 -5.48 8.97
N THR A 138 -6.28 -4.80 8.03
CA THR A 138 -4.83 -4.80 7.88
C THR A 138 -4.33 -3.41 7.52
N TYR A 139 -3.30 -2.96 8.21
CA TYR A 139 -2.53 -1.76 7.87
C TYR A 139 -1.18 -2.17 7.37
N PHE A 140 -0.80 -1.62 6.23
CA PHE A 140 0.59 -1.66 5.78
C PHE A 140 1.16 -0.27 5.90
N TYR A 141 2.38 -0.20 6.42
CA TYR A 141 3.11 1.05 6.57
C TYR A 141 4.40 0.93 5.79
N ALA A 142 4.61 1.82 4.86
CA ALA A 142 5.86 1.85 4.10
C ALA A 142 6.44 3.24 4.19
N ASN A 143 7.73 3.34 4.51
CA ASN A 143 8.33 4.65 4.46
C ASN A 143 9.60 4.60 3.64
N ILE A 144 9.91 5.72 3.03
CA ILE A 144 11.13 5.87 2.26
C ILE A 144 11.71 7.22 2.62
N ARG A 145 13.02 7.34 2.47
CA ARG A 145 13.70 8.57 2.77
C ARG A 145 13.84 9.39 1.50
N LYS A 146 13.61 10.67 1.64
CA LYS A 146 13.90 11.58 0.55
C LYS A 146 15.39 11.70 0.42
N GLU A 147 15.85 11.66 -0.81
CA GLU A 147 17.26 11.86 -1.06
C GLU A 147 17.62 13.28 -0.73
N GLY A 148 18.59 13.42 0.08
CA GLY A 148 19.03 14.75 0.50
C GLY A 148 20.16 15.27 -0.31
#